data_9c9d3ac71701e35de0cc31eb649c8fca
#
_entry.id   9c9d3ac71701e35de0cc31eb649c8fca
#
_cell.length_a   1.000
_cell.length_b   1.000
_cell.length_c   1.000
_cell.angle_alpha   90.00
_cell.angle_beta   90.00
_cell.angle_gamma   90.00
#
_symmetry.space_group_name_H-M   'P 1'
#
loop_
_entity.id
_entity.type
_entity.pdbx_description
1 polymer ?
#
loop_
_entity_poly.entity_id
_entity_poly.type
_entity_poly.pdbx_seq_one_letter_code
_entity_poly.pdbx_strand_id
1 'polypeptide(L)'
;MGAFACRRERGNQYLGSLIPFGDKYRLYYCVSAFGLKTSYIGLAESASPEGPWMQRGCVVKTDATSVMNAIDPSIIADSATGKWWMHYGSFFGGLYCVELNPETGLPVQEGDQGHLIARRATYWKDNLEAPEIIYNPELKQYYLFVSYDPLMTTYNVRVGRSDKAEGPFVDYFGVELKDTTNNFPILTAPYRFNNHPGWAGTAHCAVFTSDEGQYFMAHQGRLSPHNQMMDLHLRQVFFTSDGWPVVSPERYTGSASRKFSAADIVGEWEIIRVQEPAYERQLQAGQILWGAGQLKNEERNVSCTLS
;
A
#
# COMPACT_ATOMS: atom_id res chain seq x y z
N MET A 1 -7.24 -11.14 1.59
CA MET A 1 -7.14 -10.74 3.01
C MET A 1 -5.76 -10.16 3.20
N GLY A 2 -5.70 -8.88 3.60
CA GLY A 2 -4.47 -8.10 3.64
C GLY A 2 -3.54 -8.38 4.81
N ALA A 3 -2.46 -7.65 4.86
CA ALA A 3 -1.42 -7.75 5.87
C ALA A 3 -1.93 -7.38 7.27
N PHE A 4 -1.59 -8.19 8.26
CA PHE A 4 -1.85 -7.91 9.67
C PHE A 4 -0.55 -7.49 10.36
N ALA A 5 -0.58 -6.35 11.06
CA ALA A 5 0.50 -5.95 11.94
C ALA A 5 0.50 -6.83 13.19
N CYS A 6 1.59 -7.53 13.47
CA CYS A 6 1.75 -8.31 14.68
C CYS A 6 2.70 -7.61 15.67
N ARG A 7 2.52 -7.90 16.93
CA ARG A 7 3.08 -7.32 18.15
C ARG A 7 4.56 -6.91 18.10
N ARG A 8 4.85 -5.70 18.57
CA ARG A 8 6.18 -5.13 18.72
C ARG A 8 6.85 -5.62 20.01
N GLU A 9 7.91 -6.40 19.88
CA GLU A 9 8.79 -6.71 21.02
C GLU A 9 10.22 -6.29 20.71
N ARG A 10 10.84 -5.47 21.59
CA ARG A 10 12.26 -5.07 21.62
C ARG A 10 12.85 -4.62 20.27
N GLY A 11 12.18 -3.69 19.57
CA GLY A 11 12.75 -3.08 18.37
C GLY A 11 12.58 -3.88 17.08
N ASN A 12 12.01 -5.07 17.11
CA ASN A 12 11.68 -5.87 15.93
C ASN A 12 10.28 -5.52 15.43
N GLN A 13 10.11 -5.50 14.12
CA GLN A 13 8.82 -5.33 13.47
C GLN A 13 8.34 -6.68 12.96
N TYR A 14 7.06 -6.98 13.17
CA TYR A 14 6.40 -8.17 12.66
C TYR A 14 5.23 -7.72 11.79
N LEU A 15 5.33 -7.96 10.51
CA LEU A 15 4.30 -7.71 9.50
C LEU A 15 4.09 -9.00 8.72
N GLY A 16 2.90 -9.24 8.22
CA GLY A 16 2.66 -10.48 7.53
C GLY A 16 1.48 -10.44 6.58
N SER A 17 1.48 -11.36 5.63
CA SER A 17 0.38 -11.64 4.72
C SER A 17 -0.21 -13.00 5.06
N LEU A 18 -1.50 -13.03 5.37
CA LEU A 18 -2.26 -14.25 5.69
C LEU A 18 -3.13 -14.62 4.50
N ILE A 19 -2.95 -15.84 3.99
CA ILE A 19 -3.72 -16.33 2.84
C ILE A 19 -4.32 -17.72 3.13
N PRO A 20 -5.52 -18.02 2.64
CA PRO A 20 -6.06 -19.38 2.66
C PRO A 20 -5.28 -20.27 1.68
N PHE A 21 -5.09 -21.53 2.05
CA PHE A 21 -4.44 -22.54 1.24
C PHE A 21 -5.09 -23.91 1.47
N GLY A 22 -6.00 -24.33 0.59
CA GLY A 22 -6.81 -25.52 0.79
C GLY A 22 -7.62 -25.43 2.08
N ASP A 23 -7.43 -26.40 2.97
CA ASP A 23 -8.03 -26.46 4.30
C ASP A 23 -7.19 -25.78 5.40
N LYS A 24 -6.14 -25.07 5.02
CA LYS A 24 -5.17 -24.41 5.90
C LYS A 24 -5.02 -22.92 5.59
N TYR A 25 -4.19 -22.29 6.40
CA TYR A 25 -3.73 -20.93 6.23
C TYR A 25 -2.21 -20.88 6.15
N ARG A 26 -1.69 -20.02 5.30
CA ARG A 26 -0.28 -19.65 5.21
C ARG A 26 -0.08 -18.23 5.71
N LEU A 27 0.84 -18.08 6.62
CA LEU A 27 1.28 -16.78 7.15
C LEU A 27 2.71 -16.53 6.66
N TYR A 28 2.86 -15.54 5.79
CA TYR A 28 4.14 -14.98 5.43
C TYR A 28 4.45 -13.83 6.38
N TYR A 29 5.38 -14.03 7.28
CA TYR A 29 5.70 -13.07 8.34
C TYR A 29 7.12 -12.56 8.20
N CYS A 30 7.37 -11.32 8.59
CA CYS A 30 8.72 -10.77 8.61
C CYS A 30 9.20 -10.44 10.01
N VAL A 31 10.52 -10.56 10.20
CA VAL A 31 11.24 -10.10 11.38
C VAL A 31 12.35 -9.21 10.91
N SER A 32 12.39 -7.95 11.37
CA SER A 32 13.33 -6.95 10.88
C SER A 32 13.90 -6.11 12.01
N ALA A 33 15.16 -5.75 11.88
CA ALA A 33 15.77 -4.72 12.69
C ALA A 33 15.49 -3.35 12.07
N PHE A 34 14.79 -2.48 12.79
CA PHE A 34 14.36 -1.17 12.29
C PHE A 34 15.52 -0.32 11.77
N GLY A 35 15.38 0.20 10.55
CA GLY A 35 16.38 1.05 9.90
C GLY A 35 17.60 0.31 9.32
N LEU A 36 17.61 -1.03 9.40
CA LEU A 36 18.65 -1.88 8.85
C LEU A 36 18.09 -2.81 7.78
N LYS A 37 18.98 -3.44 7.00
CA LYS A 37 18.62 -4.49 6.02
C LYS A 37 18.67 -5.91 6.60
N THR A 38 18.86 -6.04 7.90
CA THR A 38 18.89 -7.35 8.56
C THR A 38 17.47 -7.80 8.83
N SER A 39 16.96 -8.61 7.92
CA SER A 39 15.53 -8.96 7.87
C SER A 39 15.31 -10.38 7.36
N TYR A 40 14.15 -10.93 7.68
CA TYR A 40 13.76 -12.29 7.36
C TYR A 40 12.26 -12.35 7.07
N ILE A 41 11.89 -12.92 5.94
CA ILE A 41 10.52 -13.34 5.65
C ILE A 41 10.46 -14.85 5.79
N GLY A 42 9.60 -15.32 6.69
CA GLY A 42 9.34 -16.74 6.94
C GLY A 42 7.94 -17.13 6.51
N LEU A 43 7.76 -18.44 6.32
CA LEU A 43 6.46 -19.07 6.10
C LEU A 43 6.09 -19.91 7.29
N ALA A 44 4.85 -19.74 7.77
CA ALA A 44 4.23 -20.64 8.74
C ALA A 44 2.86 -21.10 8.23
N GLU A 45 2.43 -22.31 8.63
CA GLU A 45 1.12 -22.86 8.29
C GLU A 45 0.33 -23.22 9.55
N SER A 46 -0.98 -23.12 9.47
CA SER A 46 -1.92 -23.56 10.50
C SER A 46 -3.23 -24.02 9.88
N ALA A 47 -3.95 -24.86 10.59
CA ALA A 47 -5.33 -25.25 10.26
C ALA A 47 -6.35 -24.14 10.63
N SER A 48 -5.94 -23.15 11.45
CA SER A 48 -6.77 -22.03 11.88
C SER A 48 -6.01 -20.71 11.69
N PRO A 49 -6.68 -19.60 11.34
CA PRO A 49 -6.04 -18.29 11.27
C PRO A 49 -5.53 -17.79 12.63
N GLU A 50 -5.97 -18.39 13.72
CA GLU A 50 -5.53 -18.10 15.10
C GLU A 50 -4.32 -18.91 15.54
N GLY A 51 -3.92 -19.91 14.73
CA GLY A 51 -2.85 -20.85 15.07
C GLY A 51 -3.40 -22.17 15.70
N PRO A 52 -2.52 -23.01 16.30
CA PRO A 52 -1.07 -22.77 16.43
C PRO A 52 -0.35 -22.82 15.08
N TRP A 53 0.67 -21.99 14.95
CA TRP A 53 1.45 -21.84 13.71
C TRP A 53 2.67 -22.77 13.71
N MET A 54 2.84 -23.50 12.60
CA MET A 54 3.99 -24.37 12.38
C MET A 54 4.89 -23.73 11.31
N GLN A 55 6.12 -23.39 11.68
CA GLN A 55 7.09 -22.83 10.75
C GLN A 55 7.46 -23.84 9.66
N ARG A 56 7.51 -23.36 8.41
CA ARG A 56 7.81 -24.17 7.21
C ARG A 56 9.19 -23.87 6.62
N GLY A 57 9.62 -22.63 6.66
CA GLY A 57 10.93 -22.26 6.13
C GLY A 57 11.17 -20.79 5.98
N CYS A 58 12.36 -20.49 5.46
CA CYS A 58 12.75 -19.15 5.04
C CYS A 58 12.28 -18.91 3.61
N VAL A 59 11.60 -17.79 3.38
CA VAL A 59 11.23 -17.36 2.02
C VAL A 59 12.33 -16.48 1.46
N VAL A 60 12.66 -15.38 2.13
CA VAL A 60 13.76 -14.49 1.78
C VAL A 60 14.43 -13.98 3.06
N LYS A 61 15.73 -13.85 3.05
CA LYS A 61 16.48 -13.19 4.11
C LYS A 61 17.49 -12.18 3.53
N THR A 62 17.71 -11.11 4.25
CA THR A 62 18.65 -10.05 3.88
C THR A 62 19.57 -9.68 5.04
N ASP A 63 20.71 -9.12 4.71
CA ASP A 63 21.71 -8.61 5.63
C ASP A 63 22.28 -7.27 5.14
N ALA A 64 23.32 -6.78 5.81
CA ALA A 64 23.96 -5.50 5.48
C ALA A 64 24.50 -5.43 4.03
N THR A 65 24.81 -6.57 3.41
CA THR A 65 25.37 -6.65 2.04
C THR A 65 24.28 -6.75 0.96
N SER A 66 23.07 -7.07 1.33
CA SER A 66 21.92 -7.22 0.41
C SER A 66 21.57 -5.90 -0.26
N VAL A 67 21.01 -5.96 -1.49
CA VAL A 67 20.57 -4.76 -2.23
C VAL A 67 19.19 -4.28 -1.82
N MET A 68 18.36 -5.17 -1.24
CA MET A 68 17.00 -4.87 -0.79
C MET A 68 16.82 -5.21 0.70
N ASN A 69 15.60 -5.04 1.20
CA ASN A 69 15.21 -5.38 2.57
C ASN A 69 14.04 -6.37 2.56
N ALA A 70 14.18 -7.54 3.21
CA ALA A 70 13.18 -8.61 3.22
C ALA A 70 12.10 -8.37 4.28
N ILE A 71 11.20 -7.42 4.01
CA ILE A 71 10.01 -7.14 4.84
C ILE A 71 8.78 -6.83 3.97
N ASP A 72 7.64 -6.67 4.60
CA ASP A 72 6.35 -6.30 4.02
C ASP A 72 5.89 -7.24 2.89
N PRO A 73 5.77 -8.56 3.13
CA PRO A 73 5.33 -9.48 2.09
C PRO A 73 3.85 -9.29 1.76
N SER A 74 3.51 -9.23 0.49
CA SER A 74 2.16 -9.33 -0.07
C SER A 74 2.11 -10.43 -1.13
N ILE A 75 1.14 -11.33 -1.00
CA ILE A 75 1.07 -12.56 -1.79
C ILE A 75 -0.14 -12.51 -2.71
N ILE A 76 0.05 -12.95 -3.95
CA ILE A 76 -1.04 -13.22 -4.86
C ILE A 76 -0.91 -14.60 -5.50
N ALA A 77 -2.02 -15.32 -5.50
CA ALA A 77 -2.20 -16.52 -6.30
C ALA A 77 -2.82 -16.11 -7.63
N ASP A 78 -2.04 -16.17 -8.70
CA ASP A 78 -2.51 -15.86 -10.05
C ASP A 78 -3.35 -17.03 -10.57
N SER A 79 -4.66 -16.85 -10.60
CA SER A 79 -5.59 -17.88 -11.06
C SER A 79 -5.50 -18.15 -12.56
N ALA A 80 -4.97 -17.23 -13.36
CA ALA A 80 -4.83 -17.38 -14.81
C ALA A 80 -3.67 -18.31 -15.17
N THR A 81 -2.57 -18.24 -14.42
CA THR A 81 -1.35 -19.04 -14.67
C THR A 81 -1.13 -20.17 -13.66
N GLY A 82 -1.83 -20.16 -12.53
CA GLY A 82 -1.61 -21.06 -11.39
C GLY A 82 -0.34 -20.74 -10.60
N LYS A 83 0.38 -19.69 -10.95
CA LYS A 83 1.59 -19.26 -10.26
C LYS A 83 1.28 -18.45 -9.02
N TRP A 84 2.20 -18.47 -8.07
CA TRP A 84 2.14 -17.64 -6.88
C TRP A 84 3.29 -16.66 -6.86
N TRP A 85 2.99 -15.43 -6.46
CA TRP A 85 3.97 -14.35 -6.43
C TRP A 85 3.98 -13.67 -5.07
N MET A 86 5.17 -13.41 -4.56
CA MET A 86 5.38 -12.57 -3.38
C MET A 86 6.02 -11.25 -3.80
N HIS A 87 5.33 -10.16 -3.47
CA HIS A 87 5.83 -8.80 -3.58
C HIS A 87 6.31 -8.37 -2.21
N TYR A 88 7.51 -7.82 -2.12
CA TYR A 88 8.11 -7.48 -0.83
C TYR A 88 9.14 -6.38 -0.97
N GLY A 89 9.53 -5.77 0.15
CA GLY A 89 10.62 -4.81 0.21
C GLY A 89 10.24 -3.53 0.93
N SER A 90 11.26 -2.82 1.37
CA SER A 90 11.12 -1.56 2.06
C SER A 90 12.43 -0.80 1.98
N PHE A 91 12.40 0.41 1.45
CA PHE A 91 13.60 1.24 1.28
C PHE A 91 14.73 0.51 0.54
N PHE A 92 15.99 0.90 0.74
CA PHE A 92 17.24 0.16 0.43
C PHE A 92 17.29 -0.58 -0.91
N GLY A 93 16.88 0.00 -1.99
CA GLY A 93 16.97 -0.62 -3.32
C GLY A 93 15.63 -1.02 -3.93
N GLY A 94 14.53 -0.70 -3.23
CA GLY A 94 13.19 -0.81 -3.78
C GLY A 94 12.45 -2.10 -3.44
N LEU A 95 11.42 -2.39 -4.23
CA LEU A 95 10.51 -3.52 -4.06
C LEU A 95 10.81 -4.59 -5.10
N TYR A 96 10.66 -5.84 -4.67
CA TYR A 96 10.98 -7.02 -5.45
C TYR A 96 9.79 -7.96 -5.55
N CYS A 97 9.78 -8.78 -6.60
CA CYS A 97 8.80 -9.83 -6.83
C CYS A 97 9.51 -11.16 -7.06
N VAL A 98 9.12 -12.20 -6.31
CA VAL A 98 9.66 -13.56 -6.42
C VAL A 98 8.55 -14.58 -6.63
N GLU A 99 8.81 -15.56 -7.53
CA GLU A 99 7.89 -16.66 -7.78
C GLU A 99 7.95 -17.69 -6.64
N LEU A 100 6.78 -18.07 -6.15
CA LEU A 100 6.63 -19.09 -5.12
C LEU A 100 6.07 -20.37 -5.72
N ASN A 101 6.55 -21.50 -5.24
CA ASN A 101 5.96 -22.80 -5.55
C ASN A 101 4.60 -22.91 -4.82
N PRO A 102 3.47 -23.10 -5.53
CA PRO A 102 2.15 -23.15 -4.92
C PRO A 102 1.99 -24.26 -3.86
N GLU A 103 2.70 -25.40 -4.02
CA GLU A 103 2.58 -26.53 -3.09
C GLU A 103 3.33 -26.25 -1.79
N THR A 104 4.55 -25.73 -1.88
CA THR A 104 5.41 -25.51 -0.70
C THR A 104 5.26 -24.13 -0.09
N GLY A 105 4.84 -23.12 -0.87
CA GLY A 105 4.80 -21.72 -0.47
C GLY A 105 6.19 -21.05 -0.36
N LEU A 106 7.25 -21.75 -0.73
CA LEU A 106 8.63 -21.26 -0.74
C LEU A 106 9.04 -20.84 -2.15
N PRO A 107 10.13 -20.08 -2.34
CA PRO A 107 10.62 -19.73 -3.67
C PRO A 107 10.83 -20.97 -4.55
N VAL A 108 10.51 -20.86 -5.86
CA VAL A 108 10.69 -21.95 -6.83
C VAL A 108 12.16 -22.41 -6.88
N GLN A 109 13.08 -21.44 -6.78
CA GLN A 109 14.50 -21.71 -6.64
C GLN A 109 14.97 -21.28 -5.24
N GLU A 110 15.66 -22.16 -4.55
CA GLU A 110 16.21 -21.84 -3.24
C GLU A 110 17.18 -20.66 -3.33
N GLY A 111 16.98 -19.65 -2.47
CA GLY A 111 17.79 -18.45 -2.44
C GLY A 111 17.43 -17.40 -3.49
N ASP A 112 16.41 -17.65 -4.33
CA ASP A 112 15.91 -16.64 -5.26
C ASP A 112 15.31 -15.47 -4.48
N GLN A 113 15.78 -14.26 -4.81
CA GLN A 113 15.30 -13.00 -4.25
C GLN A 113 14.37 -12.25 -5.23
N GLY A 114 14.13 -12.82 -6.43
CA GLY A 114 13.28 -12.24 -7.45
C GLY A 114 13.89 -11.04 -8.17
N HIS A 115 13.01 -10.24 -8.77
CA HIS A 115 13.39 -9.10 -9.60
C HIS A 115 12.79 -7.80 -9.08
N LEU A 116 13.45 -6.69 -9.42
CA LEU A 116 13.03 -5.33 -9.05
C LEU A 116 11.74 -4.93 -9.79
N ILE A 117 10.74 -4.46 -9.06
CA ILE A 117 9.44 -4.01 -9.61
C ILE A 117 9.13 -2.54 -9.37
N ALA A 118 9.69 -1.94 -8.32
CA ALA A 118 9.53 -0.52 -8.02
C ALA A 118 10.72 0.03 -7.25
N ARG A 119 11.09 1.29 -7.54
CA ARG A 119 12.15 2.00 -6.80
C ARG A 119 11.97 3.51 -6.91
N ARG A 120 12.67 4.24 -6.04
CA ARG A 120 12.69 5.70 -6.02
C ARG A 120 14.12 6.23 -5.86
N ALA A 121 14.94 6.01 -6.89
CA ALA A 121 16.40 6.14 -6.84
C ALA A 121 16.94 7.54 -6.49
N THR A 122 16.16 8.61 -6.67
CA THR A 122 16.57 9.99 -6.36
C THR A 122 16.32 10.41 -4.92
N TYR A 123 15.60 9.59 -4.16
CA TYR A 123 15.26 9.85 -2.77
C TYR A 123 16.08 8.99 -1.82
N TRP A 124 16.22 9.45 -0.57
CA TRP A 124 17.00 8.78 0.43
C TRP A 124 16.52 7.33 0.65
N LYS A 125 17.45 6.38 0.44
CA LYS A 125 17.22 4.93 0.60
C LYS A 125 15.98 4.44 -0.16
N ASP A 126 15.70 4.98 -1.33
CA ASP A 126 14.55 4.64 -2.15
C ASP A 126 13.17 4.86 -1.49
N ASN A 127 13.05 5.51 -0.39
CA ASN A 127 11.88 5.98 0.38
C ASN A 127 10.49 5.55 -0.14
N LEU A 128 10.31 4.23 -0.28
CA LEU A 128 9.07 3.53 -0.60
C LEU A 128 9.08 2.16 0.06
N GLU A 129 7.89 1.63 0.39
CA GLU A 129 7.74 0.35 1.10
C GLU A 129 6.31 -0.21 0.99
N ALA A 130 6.06 -1.33 1.68
CA ALA A 130 4.73 -1.90 1.87
C ALA A 130 3.99 -2.13 0.55
N PRO A 131 4.52 -2.99 -0.36
CA PRO A 131 3.78 -3.38 -1.55
C PRO A 131 2.53 -4.16 -1.16
N GLU A 132 1.38 -3.81 -1.75
CA GLU A 132 0.16 -4.58 -1.64
C GLU A 132 -0.37 -4.86 -3.04
N ILE A 133 -0.57 -6.13 -3.36
CA ILE A 133 -1.00 -6.59 -4.68
C ILE A 133 -2.42 -7.13 -4.65
N ILE A 134 -3.24 -6.67 -5.60
CA ILE A 134 -4.57 -7.24 -5.85
C ILE A 134 -4.78 -7.52 -7.34
N TYR A 135 -5.74 -8.38 -7.63
CA TYR A 135 -6.27 -8.56 -8.98
C TYR A 135 -7.73 -8.08 -9.03
N ASN A 136 -8.04 -7.26 -10.03
CA ASN A 136 -9.41 -6.87 -10.32
C ASN A 136 -9.91 -7.70 -11.52
N PRO A 137 -10.84 -8.65 -11.32
CA PRO A 137 -11.29 -9.56 -12.37
C PRO A 137 -12.16 -8.88 -13.44
N GLU A 138 -12.85 -7.79 -13.11
CA GLU A 138 -13.67 -7.03 -14.06
C GLU A 138 -12.79 -6.27 -15.06
N LEU A 139 -11.72 -5.67 -14.57
CA LEU A 139 -10.76 -4.90 -15.36
C LEU A 139 -9.64 -5.78 -15.94
N LYS A 140 -9.51 -7.02 -15.44
CA LYS A 140 -8.43 -7.96 -15.80
C LYS A 140 -7.03 -7.35 -15.61
N GLN A 141 -6.85 -6.65 -14.49
CA GLN A 141 -5.63 -5.93 -14.16
C GLN A 141 -5.17 -6.26 -12.74
N TYR A 142 -3.86 -6.33 -12.59
CA TYR A 142 -3.18 -6.35 -11.29
C TYR A 142 -2.85 -4.92 -10.88
N TYR A 143 -3.02 -4.62 -9.60
CA TYR A 143 -2.72 -3.31 -9.02
C TYR A 143 -1.73 -3.47 -7.88
N LEU A 144 -0.59 -2.83 -8.01
CA LEU A 144 0.43 -2.76 -6.96
C LEU A 144 0.33 -1.41 -6.25
N PHE A 145 -0.20 -1.43 -5.03
CA PHE A 145 -0.22 -0.27 -4.14
C PHE A 145 1.11 -0.20 -3.40
N VAL A 146 1.68 0.96 -3.33
CA VAL A 146 3.01 1.19 -2.73
C VAL A 146 2.93 2.42 -1.84
N SER A 147 3.57 2.36 -0.67
CA SER A 147 3.63 3.45 0.29
C SER A 147 4.91 4.25 0.09
N TYR A 148 4.78 5.55 0.00
CA TYR A 148 5.85 6.51 -0.29
C TYR A 148 6.02 7.51 0.84
N ASP A 149 7.22 8.05 0.99
CA ASP A 149 7.59 9.15 1.88
C ASP A 149 7.65 8.80 3.38
N PRO A 150 8.04 9.74 4.24
CA PRO A 150 8.22 9.46 5.66
C PRO A 150 6.94 9.06 6.40
N LEU A 151 7.04 7.92 7.11
CA LEU A 151 6.00 7.26 7.88
C LEU A 151 5.17 8.16 8.80
N MET A 152 5.79 9.13 9.44
CA MET A 152 5.16 9.93 10.50
C MET A 152 4.43 11.17 9.96
N THR A 153 4.70 11.56 8.71
CA THR A 153 4.27 12.85 8.17
C THR A 153 3.58 12.71 6.82
N THR A 154 4.34 12.62 5.75
CA THR A 154 3.87 12.71 4.37
C THR A 154 3.60 11.36 3.73
N TYR A 155 3.65 10.30 4.51
CA TYR A 155 3.36 8.94 4.07
C TYR A 155 2.07 8.88 3.25
N ASN A 156 2.14 8.35 2.04
CA ASN A 156 1.06 8.35 1.05
C ASN A 156 1.08 7.04 0.26
N VAL A 157 -0.07 6.67 -0.27
CA VAL A 157 -0.22 5.49 -1.14
C VAL A 157 -0.26 5.95 -2.59
N ARG A 158 0.52 5.29 -3.44
CA ARG A 158 0.47 5.38 -4.90
C ARG A 158 0.24 4.00 -5.48
N VAL A 159 -0.08 3.94 -6.78
CA VAL A 159 -0.44 2.67 -7.41
C VAL A 159 0.12 2.59 -8.83
N GLY A 160 0.57 1.39 -9.19
CA GLY A 160 0.82 1.00 -10.58
C GLY A 160 -0.08 -0.16 -10.97
N ARG A 161 -0.29 -0.36 -12.26
CA ARG A 161 -1.06 -1.49 -12.81
C ARG A 161 -0.28 -2.30 -13.82
N SER A 162 -0.67 -3.56 -13.98
CA SER A 162 -0.08 -4.52 -14.92
C SER A 162 -1.12 -5.52 -15.37
N ASP A 163 -0.94 -6.10 -16.54
CA ASP A 163 -1.68 -7.28 -17.01
C ASP A 163 -1.11 -8.60 -16.46
N LYS A 164 0.00 -8.54 -15.71
CA LYS A 164 0.69 -9.68 -15.10
C LYS A 164 0.95 -9.48 -13.63
N ALA A 165 0.85 -10.55 -12.85
CA ALA A 165 1.07 -10.51 -11.41
C ALA A 165 2.51 -10.12 -11.02
N GLU A 166 3.49 -10.51 -11.84
CA GLU A 166 4.90 -10.19 -11.64
C GLU A 166 5.34 -8.82 -12.21
N GLY A 167 4.44 -8.09 -12.86
CA GLY A 167 4.72 -6.84 -13.54
C GLY A 167 5.17 -7.01 -15.01
N PRO A 168 5.74 -5.99 -15.67
CA PRO A 168 6.05 -4.68 -15.10
C PRO A 168 4.81 -3.89 -14.71
N PHE A 169 4.90 -3.15 -13.61
CA PHE A 169 3.84 -2.23 -13.20
C PHE A 169 4.10 -0.84 -13.74
N VAL A 170 3.10 -0.24 -14.36
CA VAL A 170 3.18 1.11 -14.92
C VAL A 170 2.26 2.06 -14.15
N ASP A 171 2.66 3.30 -14.03
CA ASP A 171 1.87 4.37 -13.44
C ASP A 171 0.84 4.95 -14.44
N TYR A 172 0.07 5.96 -14.01
CA TYR A 172 -0.96 6.60 -14.84
C TYR A 172 -0.43 7.14 -16.16
N PHE A 173 0.84 7.51 -16.24
CA PHE A 173 1.48 8.04 -17.44
C PHE A 173 2.17 6.95 -18.29
N GLY A 174 2.05 5.69 -17.90
CA GLY A 174 2.66 4.55 -18.60
C GLY A 174 4.14 4.36 -18.29
N VAL A 175 4.66 5.00 -17.24
CA VAL A 175 6.05 4.87 -16.80
C VAL A 175 6.18 3.71 -15.82
N GLU A 176 7.16 2.83 -16.00
CA GLU A 176 7.39 1.73 -15.06
C GLU A 176 7.77 2.23 -13.66
N LEU A 177 7.21 1.62 -12.61
CA LEU A 177 7.46 2.03 -11.23
C LEU A 177 8.93 1.95 -10.81
N LYS A 178 9.72 1.13 -11.49
CA LYS A 178 11.17 1.03 -11.22
C LYS A 178 12.01 2.12 -11.89
N ASP A 179 11.46 2.85 -12.87
CA ASP A 179 12.20 3.78 -13.74
C ASP A 179 11.95 5.25 -13.40
N THR A 180 11.04 5.53 -12.46
CA THR A 180 10.66 6.90 -12.08
C THR A 180 10.87 7.17 -10.61
N THR A 181 10.96 8.45 -10.30
CA THR A 181 11.07 8.94 -8.92
C THR A 181 9.72 9.29 -8.31
N ASN A 182 8.75 9.66 -9.15
CA ASN A 182 7.43 10.13 -8.75
C ASN A 182 6.35 9.47 -9.60
N ASN A 183 5.69 8.49 -9.03
CA ASN A 183 4.61 7.76 -9.68
C ASN A 183 3.25 8.36 -9.35
N PHE A 184 2.29 8.23 -10.26
CA PHE A 184 0.92 8.69 -10.14
C PHE A 184 -0.06 7.57 -10.55
N PRO A 185 -1.30 7.56 -10.03
CA PRO A 185 -1.88 8.56 -9.13
C PRO A 185 -1.45 8.41 -7.67
N ILE A 186 -1.57 9.49 -6.90
CA ILE A 186 -1.52 9.46 -5.44
C ILE A 186 -2.95 9.19 -4.96
N LEU A 187 -3.13 8.15 -4.15
CA LEU A 187 -4.44 7.72 -3.68
C LEU A 187 -4.79 8.28 -2.30
N THR A 188 -3.80 8.31 -1.42
CA THR A 188 -3.92 8.93 -0.10
C THR A 188 -2.74 9.86 0.12
N ALA A 189 -2.96 10.94 0.87
CA ALA A 189 -1.92 11.87 1.29
C ALA A 189 -2.38 12.56 2.58
N PRO A 190 -1.48 13.24 3.32
CA PRO A 190 -1.90 14.11 4.41
C PRO A 190 -2.90 15.16 3.93
N TYR A 191 -4.00 15.33 4.67
CA TYR A 191 -5.04 16.30 4.35
C TYR A 191 -5.81 16.73 5.59
N ARG A 192 -6.55 17.84 5.46
CA ARG A 192 -7.55 18.26 6.44
C ARG A 192 -8.74 18.91 5.73
N PHE A 193 -9.91 18.79 6.33
CA PHE A 193 -11.14 19.47 5.94
C PHE A 193 -11.53 20.47 7.01
N ASN A 194 -12.04 21.61 6.61
CA ASN A 194 -12.63 22.62 7.51
C ASN A 194 -11.86 22.75 8.83
N ASN A 195 -12.56 22.49 9.93
CA ASN A 195 -12.03 22.58 11.29
C ASN A 195 -11.39 21.30 11.81
N HIS A 196 -11.28 20.25 10.99
CA HIS A 196 -10.60 19.04 11.40
C HIS A 196 -9.08 19.29 11.44
N PRO A 197 -8.36 18.85 12.50
CA PRO A 197 -6.92 19.05 12.60
C PRO A 197 -6.13 18.36 11.50
N GLY A 198 -6.71 17.35 10.85
CA GLY A 198 -6.17 16.65 9.68
C GLY A 198 -5.56 15.29 9.99
N TRP A 199 -5.30 14.55 8.93
CA TRP A 199 -4.65 13.26 8.93
C TRP A 199 -3.28 13.34 8.28
N ALA A 200 -2.30 12.67 8.88
CA ALA A 200 -0.95 12.51 8.36
C ALA A 200 -0.56 11.02 8.37
N GLY A 201 0.50 10.65 7.68
CA GLY A 201 1.00 9.30 7.68
C GLY A 201 -0.01 8.26 7.15
N THR A 202 -0.75 8.61 6.08
CA THR A 202 -1.91 7.85 5.58
C THR A 202 -1.52 6.80 4.54
N ALA A 203 -0.75 5.79 4.93
CA ALA A 203 -0.30 4.73 4.03
C ALA A 203 -0.09 3.39 4.76
N HIS A 204 0.74 2.50 4.21
CA HIS A 204 0.92 1.10 4.60
C HIS A 204 -0.44 0.39 4.57
N CYS A 205 -0.94 0.19 3.36
CA CYS A 205 -2.29 -0.29 3.15
C CYS A 205 -2.37 -1.79 2.92
N ALA A 206 -3.55 -2.33 3.22
CA ALA A 206 -4.06 -3.58 2.70
C ALA A 206 -5.33 -3.29 1.91
N VAL A 207 -5.48 -3.90 0.73
CA VAL A 207 -6.66 -3.72 -0.13
C VAL A 207 -7.37 -5.06 -0.27
N PHE A 208 -8.67 -5.06 -0.07
CA PHE A 208 -9.48 -6.27 -0.10
C PHE A 208 -10.89 -6.01 -0.64
N THR A 209 -11.57 -7.08 -1.00
CA THR A 209 -12.94 -7.06 -1.48
C THR A 209 -13.88 -7.62 -0.42
N SER A 210 -15.02 -6.97 -0.19
CA SER A 210 -16.09 -7.52 0.65
C SER A 210 -16.85 -8.65 -0.08
N ASP A 211 -17.70 -9.35 0.66
CA ASP A 211 -18.56 -10.39 0.09
C ASP A 211 -19.55 -9.84 -0.95
N GLU A 212 -19.87 -8.54 -0.87
CA GLU A 212 -20.71 -7.82 -1.86
C GLU A 212 -19.92 -7.29 -3.07
N GLY A 213 -18.63 -7.58 -3.17
CA GLY A 213 -17.76 -7.16 -4.26
C GLY A 213 -17.26 -5.72 -4.15
N GLN A 214 -17.43 -5.04 -3.02
CA GLN A 214 -16.91 -3.71 -2.79
C GLN A 214 -15.45 -3.75 -2.39
N TYR A 215 -14.65 -2.83 -2.93
CA TYR A 215 -13.24 -2.73 -2.57
C TYR A 215 -13.02 -1.77 -1.41
N PHE A 216 -12.15 -2.17 -0.51
CA PHE A 216 -11.75 -1.39 0.66
C PHE A 216 -10.24 -1.33 0.80
N MET A 217 -9.75 -0.22 1.33
CA MET A 217 -8.38 -0.02 1.75
C MET A 217 -8.34 0.19 3.26
N ALA A 218 -7.67 -0.71 3.96
CA ALA A 218 -7.29 -0.50 5.36
C ALA A 218 -5.87 0.06 5.39
N HIS A 219 -5.64 1.13 6.13
CA HIS A 219 -4.33 1.74 6.27
C HIS A 219 -4.17 2.44 7.62
N GLN A 220 -2.94 2.76 8.00
CA GLN A 220 -2.72 3.60 9.18
C GLN A 220 -3.01 5.06 8.85
N GLY A 221 -3.41 5.83 9.85
CA GLY A 221 -3.49 7.28 9.81
C GLY A 221 -3.10 7.85 11.16
N ARG A 222 -2.68 9.10 11.19
CA ARG A 222 -2.22 9.79 12.39
C ARG A 222 -2.90 11.13 12.51
N LEU A 223 -3.47 11.42 13.67
CA LEU A 223 -4.13 12.70 13.92
C LEU A 223 -3.07 13.81 14.02
N SER A 224 -3.22 14.83 13.22
CA SER A 224 -2.36 16.02 13.24
C SER A 224 -2.76 16.99 14.37
N PRO A 225 -1.80 17.69 15.00
CA PRO A 225 -0.35 17.61 14.82
C PRO A 225 0.30 16.50 15.67
N HIS A 226 -0.47 15.76 16.47
CA HIS A 226 -0.01 14.76 17.41
C HIS A 226 0.15 13.40 16.74
N ASN A 227 1.12 13.27 15.86
CA ASN A 227 1.31 12.15 14.97
C ASN A 227 2.07 10.94 15.56
N GLN A 228 2.16 10.83 16.88
CA GLN A 228 2.86 9.73 17.54
C GLN A 228 2.06 8.43 17.53
N MET A 229 0.75 8.54 17.65
CA MET A 229 -0.16 7.38 17.63
C MET A 229 -0.73 7.20 16.24
N MET A 230 -0.95 5.95 15.85
CA MET A 230 -1.63 5.60 14.62
C MET A 230 -2.99 4.96 14.92
N ASP A 231 -3.97 5.32 14.11
CA ASP A 231 -5.29 4.75 14.08
C ASP A 231 -5.47 3.92 12.81
N LEU A 232 -6.29 2.89 12.88
CA LEU A 232 -6.72 2.15 11.71
C LEU A 232 -7.78 2.97 10.96
N HIS A 233 -7.53 3.20 9.68
CA HIS A 233 -8.49 3.77 8.75
C HIS A 233 -9.01 2.70 7.81
N LEU A 234 -10.30 2.67 7.59
CA LEU A 234 -10.94 1.90 6.55
C LEU A 234 -11.57 2.89 5.56
N ARG A 235 -11.26 2.76 4.28
CA ARG A 235 -11.77 3.62 3.20
C ARG A 235 -12.30 2.77 2.06
N GLN A 236 -13.33 3.24 1.41
CA GLN A 236 -13.84 2.60 0.21
C GLN A 236 -12.96 2.95 -0.99
N VAL A 237 -12.72 1.97 -1.87
CA VAL A 237 -11.99 2.13 -3.12
C VAL A 237 -12.96 1.98 -4.28
N PHE A 238 -12.87 2.89 -5.22
CA PHE A 238 -13.63 2.88 -6.46
C PHE A 238 -12.67 2.82 -7.65
N PHE A 239 -13.18 2.44 -8.82
CA PHE A 239 -12.42 2.47 -10.05
C PHE A 239 -13.07 3.44 -11.03
N THR A 240 -12.25 4.26 -11.66
CA THR A 240 -12.66 5.17 -12.74
C THR A 240 -13.00 4.38 -14.00
N SER A 241 -13.64 5.01 -14.97
CA SER A 241 -14.00 4.36 -16.25
C SER A 241 -12.78 3.89 -17.06
N ASP A 242 -11.62 4.49 -16.85
CA ASP A 242 -10.34 4.09 -17.45
C ASP A 242 -9.53 3.11 -16.57
N GLY A 243 -10.16 2.61 -15.49
CA GLY A 243 -9.67 1.52 -14.67
C GLY A 243 -8.64 1.92 -13.61
N TRP A 244 -8.54 3.19 -13.22
CA TRP A 244 -7.66 3.58 -12.13
C TRP A 244 -8.41 3.63 -10.79
N PRO A 245 -7.80 3.13 -9.69
CA PRO A 245 -8.43 3.21 -8.39
C PRO A 245 -8.41 4.64 -7.86
N VAL A 246 -9.47 4.98 -7.15
CA VAL A 246 -9.60 6.19 -6.33
C VAL A 246 -10.09 5.80 -4.94
N VAL A 247 -9.59 6.48 -3.92
CA VAL A 247 -9.89 6.15 -2.52
C VAL A 247 -10.77 7.25 -1.92
N SER A 248 -11.82 6.85 -1.20
CA SER A 248 -12.67 7.81 -0.47
C SER A 248 -11.80 8.73 0.40
N PRO A 249 -12.01 10.05 0.37
CA PRO A 249 -11.26 10.97 1.21
C PRO A 249 -11.58 10.81 2.69
N GLU A 250 -12.75 10.26 3.03
CA GLU A 250 -13.19 10.02 4.40
C GLU A 250 -13.17 8.54 4.77
N ARG A 251 -13.06 8.27 6.07
CA ARG A 251 -13.17 6.93 6.63
C ARG A 251 -14.56 6.36 6.39
N TYR A 252 -14.62 5.08 6.09
CA TYR A 252 -15.87 4.36 5.89
C TYR A 252 -16.68 4.30 7.20
N THR A 253 -17.92 4.73 7.14
CA THR A 253 -18.83 4.81 8.29
C THR A 253 -19.89 3.73 8.32
N GLY A 254 -19.81 2.75 7.41
CA GLY A 254 -20.85 1.72 7.25
C GLY A 254 -22.02 2.14 6.36
N SER A 255 -21.93 3.30 5.69
CA SER A 255 -22.99 3.76 4.81
C SER A 255 -23.02 2.94 3.51
N ALA A 256 -24.21 2.54 3.08
CA ALA A 256 -24.40 1.89 1.80
C ALA A 256 -24.07 2.87 0.65
N SER A 257 -23.42 2.35 -0.39
CA SER A 257 -23.23 3.10 -1.63
C SER A 257 -24.59 3.41 -2.26
N ARG A 258 -24.79 4.64 -2.69
CA ARG A 258 -26.01 5.05 -3.40
C ARG A 258 -25.66 5.67 -4.75
N LYS A 259 -26.60 5.58 -5.68
CA LYS A 259 -26.50 6.34 -6.93
C LYS A 259 -26.82 7.81 -6.65
N PHE A 260 -26.02 8.70 -7.21
CA PHE A 260 -26.22 10.13 -7.15
C PHE A 260 -26.78 10.63 -8.49
N SER A 261 -27.67 11.62 -8.41
CA SER A 261 -28.11 12.41 -9.55
C SER A 261 -27.29 13.69 -9.66
N ALA A 262 -27.35 14.36 -10.80
CA ALA A 262 -26.70 15.66 -10.95
C ALA A 262 -27.20 16.69 -9.92
N ALA A 263 -28.45 16.58 -9.46
CA ALA A 263 -29.01 17.47 -8.44
C ALA A 263 -28.37 17.26 -7.05
N ASP A 264 -27.92 16.04 -6.74
CA ASP A 264 -27.30 15.72 -5.45
C ASP A 264 -25.89 16.36 -5.28
N ILE A 265 -25.26 16.77 -6.37
CA ILE A 265 -23.93 17.37 -6.37
C ILE A 265 -23.95 18.88 -6.56
N VAL A 266 -25.12 19.49 -6.66
CA VAL A 266 -25.27 20.96 -6.68
C VAL A 266 -25.10 21.49 -5.25
N GLY A 267 -24.13 22.39 -5.03
CA GLY A 267 -23.90 22.97 -3.71
C GLY A 267 -22.50 23.60 -3.57
N GLU A 268 -22.16 23.93 -2.34
CA GLU A 268 -20.83 24.38 -1.97
C GLU A 268 -19.97 23.18 -1.62
N TRP A 269 -18.76 23.14 -2.16
CA TRP A 269 -17.82 22.03 -2.02
C TRP A 269 -16.48 22.50 -1.50
N GLU A 270 -15.94 21.76 -0.56
CA GLU A 270 -14.54 21.90 -0.16
C GLU A 270 -13.67 21.00 -1.04
N ILE A 271 -12.68 21.57 -1.69
CA ILE A 271 -11.79 20.85 -2.61
C ILE A 271 -10.45 20.60 -1.92
N ILE A 272 -10.06 19.34 -1.85
CA ILE A 272 -8.71 18.93 -1.44
C ILE A 272 -7.97 18.42 -2.67
N ARG A 273 -6.84 19.04 -2.96
CA ARG A 273 -5.95 18.57 -4.01
C ARG A 273 -4.96 17.57 -3.40
N VAL A 274 -5.08 16.30 -3.79
CA VAL A 274 -4.10 15.26 -3.46
C VAL A 274 -2.93 15.40 -4.41
N GLN A 275 -1.79 15.85 -3.90
CA GLN A 275 -0.57 16.08 -4.68
C GLN A 275 0.66 15.69 -3.88
N GLU A 276 1.80 15.59 -4.57
CA GLU A 276 3.08 15.30 -3.94
C GLU A 276 3.41 16.33 -2.86
N PRO A 277 3.69 15.88 -1.61
CA PRO A 277 4.13 16.78 -0.56
C PRO A 277 5.53 17.33 -0.86
N ALA A 278 5.74 18.62 -0.58
CA ALA A 278 7.04 19.24 -0.75
C ALA A 278 8.07 18.67 0.24
N TYR A 279 8.95 17.81 -0.24
CA TYR A 279 9.94 17.07 0.56
C TYR A 279 10.87 17.97 1.40
N GLU A 280 11.28 19.10 0.86
CA GLU A 280 12.24 20.01 1.50
C GLU A 280 11.75 20.61 2.83
N ARG A 281 10.45 20.67 3.03
CA ARG A 281 9.85 21.21 4.26
C ARG A 281 9.62 20.18 5.36
N GLN A 282 9.87 18.91 5.09
CA GLN A 282 9.57 17.78 6.01
C GLN A 282 10.60 17.61 7.13
N LEU A 283 11.79 18.19 6.98
CA LEU A 283 12.92 17.97 7.87
C LEU A 283 12.90 18.84 9.14
N GLN A 284 11.93 19.75 9.28
CA GLN A 284 11.78 20.52 10.51
C GLN A 284 10.96 19.71 11.53
N ALA A 285 11.63 19.27 12.57
CA ALA A 285 11.01 18.50 13.66
C ALA A 285 9.73 19.18 14.17
N GLY A 286 8.62 18.45 14.14
CA GLY A 286 7.34 18.85 14.71
C GLY A 286 6.38 19.61 13.80
N GLN A 287 6.72 19.91 12.57
CA GLN A 287 5.78 20.52 11.62
C GLN A 287 5.26 19.49 10.63
N ILE A 288 3.97 19.21 10.70
CA ILE A 288 3.27 18.49 9.64
C ILE A 288 3.00 19.47 8.53
N LEU A 289 3.61 19.23 7.40
CA LEU A 289 3.30 19.96 6.19
C LEU A 289 2.12 19.27 5.52
N TRP A 290 1.02 19.97 5.56
CA TRP A 290 -0.11 19.66 4.70
C TRP A 290 0.41 19.72 3.28
N GLY A 291 0.11 18.67 2.51
CA GLY A 291 0.39 18.67 1.10
C GLY A 291 -0.01 20.02 0.51
N ALA A 292 0.79 20.58 -0.38
CA ALA A 292 0.63 21.92 -0.92
C ALA A 292 -0.69 22.11 -1.70
N GLY A 293 -1.75 21.42 -1.36
CA GLY A 293 -3.06 21.41 -2.00
C GLY A 293 -4.18 22.00 -1.20
N GLN A 294 -3.91 22.59 -0.03
CA GLN A 294 -4.94 23.46 0.53
C GLN A 294 -5.04 24.71 -0.31
N LEU A 295 -5.98 24.70 -1.23
CA LEU A 295 -6.56 25.95 -1.70
C LEU A 295 -7.18 26.62 -0.49
N LYS A 296 -6.58 27.68 0.03
CA LYS A 296 -7.32 28.68 0.79
C LYS A 296 -8.52 29.01 -0.06
N ASN A 297 -9.67 29.08 0.58
CA ASN A 297 -10.93 29.51 0.00
C ASN A 297 -10.73 30.85 -0.71
N GLU A 298 -10.23 30.83 -1.91
CA GLU A 298 -10.32 31.93 -2.84
C GLU A 298 -11.58 31.64 -3.64
N GLU A 299 -12.57 32.47 -3.44
CA GLU A 299 -13.84 32.53 -4.17
C GLU A 299 -13.66 32.25 -5.67
N ARG A 300 -13.73 30.99 -6.07
CA ARG A 300 -13.83 30.63 -7.47
C ARG A 300 -14.94 29.59 -7.62
N ASN A 301 -15.99 30.04 -8.24
CA ASN A 301 -17.00 29.18 -8.83
C ASN A 301 -16.30 28.20 -9.78
N VAL A 302 -16.09 26.97 -9.34
CA VAL A 302 -15.66 25.88 -10.21
C VAL A 302 -16.93 25.31 -10.82
N SER A 303 -17.25 25.67 -12.05
CA SER A 303 -18.28 24.98 -12.83
C SER A 303 -17.65 23.70 -13.38
N CYS A 304 -18.03 22.54 -12.85
CA CYS A 304 -17.79 21.26 -13.50
C CYS A 304 -18.96 20.96 -14.43
N THR A 305 -18.70 20.87 -15.72
CA THR A 305 -19.66 20.28 -16.66
C THR A 305 -19.41 18.77 -16.67
N LEU A 306 -20.37 18.01 -16.13
CA LEU A 306 -20.37 16.56 -16.24
C LEU A 306 -20.89 16.22 -17.65
N SER A 307 -20.04 15.65 -18.49
CA SER A 307 -20.42 15.05 -19.78
C SER A 307 -20.74 13.59 -19.61
#